data_d960e94e97668aa1de486fcf91d869a0
#
_entry.id   d960e94e97668aa1de486fcf91d869a0
#
_cell.length_a   1.000
_cell.length_b   1.000
_cell.length_c   1.000
_cell.angle_alpha   90.00
_cell.angle_beta   90.00
_cell.angle_gamma   90.00
#
_symmetry.space_group_name_H-M   'P 1'
#
loop_
_entity.id
_entity.type
_entity.pdbx_description
1 polymer ?
#
loop_
_entity_poly.entity_id
_entity_poly.type
_entity_poly.pdbx_seq_one_letter_code
_entity_poly.pdbx_strand_id
1 'polypeptide(L)'
;MKIRAILNKDGGTLRTMDLDEICAMAADLFAREGHELDCTIVAGKDVEQALKAAANDPSVEAVIAGGGDGTISAAAGIAFKSNKPLGVLPAGTMNLFARALGMPLELDRALAAIARGQVDRIDIATANGRPFVH
;
A
#
# COMPACT_ATOMS: atom_id res chain seq x y z
N MET A 1 -2.23 14.69 4.57
CA MET A 1 -2.64 13.45 5.28
C MET A 1 -1.44 12.81 5.96
N LYS A 2 -1.68 12.16 7.07
CA LYS A 2 -0.68 11.30 7.70
C LYS A 2 -0.85 9.88 7.19
N ILE A 3 0.17 9.38 6.50
CA ILE A 3 0.13 8.13 5.76
C ILE A 3 1.20 7.19 6.27
N ARG A 4 0.87 5.92 6.44
CA ARG A 4 1.85 4.89 6.75
C ARG A 4 1.95 3.89 5.63
N ALA A 5 3.17 3.71 5.12
CA ALA A 5 3.47 2.71 4.10
C ALA A 5 4.09 1.48 4.74
N ILE A 6 3.60 0.31 4.38
CA ILE A 6 4.15 -0.98 4.80
C ILE A 6 4.70 -1.66 3.55
N LEU A 7 6.01 -1.87 3.52
CA LEU A 7 6.69 -2.51 2.40
C LEU A 7 7.14 -3.91 2.80
N ASN A 8 6.69 -4.91 2.05
CA ASN A 8 7.12 -6.29 2.23
C ASN A 8 8.47 -6.49 1.52
N LYS A 9 9.56 -6.58 2.28
CA LYS A 9 10.90 -6.76 1.71
C LYS A 9 11.09 -8.10 1.00
N ASP A 10 10.23 -9.07 1.26
CA ASP A 10 10.26 -10.38 0.62
C ASP A 10 9.30 -10.47 -0.57
N GLY A 11 8.58 -9.40 -0.86
CA GLY A 11 7.53 -9.39 -1.88
C GLY A 11 8.03 -8.98 -3.26
N GLY A 12 7.93 -9.89 -4.22
CA GLY A 12 8.18 -9.60 -5.63
C GLY A 12 9.50 -8.90 -5.90
N THR A 13 9.45 -7.81 -6.65
CA THR A 13 10.63 -7.04 -7.04
C THR A 13 11.26 -6.25 -5.89
N LEU A 14 10.54 -6.06 -4.79
CA LEU A 14 11.07 -5.34 -3.63
C LEU A 14 12.27 -6.04 -3.00
N ARG A 15 12.39 -7.36 -3.17
CA ARG A 15 13.52 -8.14 -2.65
C ARG A 15 14.87 -7.68 -3.20
N THR A 16 14.88 -7.10 -4.38
CA THR A 16 16.10 -6.69 -5.08
C THR A 16 16.38 -5.21 -5.02
N MET A 17 15.53 -4.45 -4.35
CA MET A 17 15.60 -2.99 -4.29
C MET A 17 16.17 -2.51 -2.96
N ASP A 18 16.78 -1.32 -2.98
CA ASP A 18 17.15 -0.60 -1.77
C ASP A 18 15.92 0.10 -1.20
N LEU A 19 15.26 -0.56 -0.25
CA LEU A 19 14.00 -0.06 0.31
C LEU A 19 14.19 1.16 1.20
N ASP A 20 15.35 1.32 1.82
CA ASP A 20 15.63 2.51 2.62
C ASP A 20 15.70 3.75 1.71
N GLU A 21 16.31 3.61 0.54
CA GLU A 21 16.36 4.68 -0.45
C GLU A 21 14.96 4.99 -1.00
N ILE A 22 14.16 3.97 -1.27
CA ILE A 22 12.78 4.12 -1.73
C ILE A 22 11.94 4.84 -0.68
N CYS A 23 12.07 4.48 0.58
CA CYS A 23 11.36 5.15 1.68
C CYS A 23 11.75 6.61 1.79
N ALA A 24 13.04 6.93 1.67
CA ALA A 24 13.51 8.32 1.73
C ALA A 24 12.97 9.15 0.56
N MET A 25 13.02 8.58 -0.64
CA MET A 25 12.50 9.23 -1.84
C MET A 25 10.98 9.45 -1.73
N ALA A 26 10.26 8.44 -1.27
CA ALA A 26 8.81 8.50 -1.12
C ALA A 26 8.41 9.55 -0.08
N ALA A 27 9.10 9.59 1.07
CA ALA A 27 8.81 10.56 2.11
C ALA A 27 8.98 12.00 1.61
N ASP A 28 10.04 12.25 0.84
CA ASP A 28 10.31 13.56 0.25
C ASP A 28 9.24 13.94 -0.79
N LEU A 29 8.90 12.99 -1.66
CA LEU A 29 7.87 13.19 -2.69
C LEU A 29 6.51 13.51 -2.06
N PHE A 30 6.12 12.76 -1.03
CA PHE A 30 4.84 12.97 -0.34
C PHE A 30 4.81 14.29 0.42
N ALA A 31 5.94 14.68 1.04
CA ALA A 31 6.05 15.96 1.74
C ALA A 31 5.79 17.14 0.79
N ARG A 32 6.26 17.05 -0.44
CA ARG A 32 6.03 18.08 -1.47
C ARG A 32 4.55 18.25 -1.81
N GLU A 33 3.77 17.18 -1.65
CA GLU A 33 2.32 17.20 -1.90
C GLU A 33 1.52 17.44 -0.61
N GLY A 34 2.17 17.83 0.47
CA GLY A 34 1.51 18.15 1.73
C GLY A 34 1.17 16.97 2.62
N HIS A 35 1.78 15.81 2.37
CA HIS A 35 1.56 14.60 3.17
C HIS A 35 2.74 14.29 4.05
N GLU A 36 2.46 13.69 5.21
CA GLU A 36 3.48 13.11 6.09
C GLU A 36 3.48 11.60 5.89
N LEU A 37 4.57 11.05 5.37
CA LEU A 37 4.70 9.62 5.10
C LEU A 37 5.67 8.98 6.08
N ASP A 38 5.18 7.97 6.78
CA ASP A 38 5.98 7.08 7.61
C ASP A 38 6.09 5.73 6.88
N CYS A 39 7.31 5.30 6.57
CA CYS A 39 7.57 4.12 5.76
C CYS A 39 8.21 3.04 6.62
N THR A 40 7.53 1.89 6.72
CA THR A 40 7.98 0.75 7.52
C THR A 40 8.27 -0.43 6.60
N ILE A 41 9.46 -0.99 6.73
CA ILE A 41 9.91 -2.15 5.96
C ILE A 41 9.80 -3.38 6.86
N VAL A 42 9.09 -4.41 6.41
CA VAL A 42 8.86 -5.62 7.20
C VAL A 42 9.13 -6.88 6.38
N ALA A 43 9.42 -7.98 7.10
CA ALA A 43 9.49 -9.31 6.49
C ALA A 43 8.08 -9.79 6.13
N GLY A 44 7.98 -10.68 5.15
CA GLY A 44 6.69 -11.19 4.69
C GLY A 44 5.82 -11.77 5.80
N LYS A 45 6.45 -12.46 6.77
CA LYS A 45 5.73 -13.02 7.92
C LYS A 45 5.11 -12.00 8.85
N ASP A 46 5.59 -10.75 8.82
CA ASP A 46 5.15 -9.67 9.72
C ASP A 46 4.22 -8.66 9.02
N VAL A 47 3.98 -8.82 7.74
CA VAL A 47 3.21 -7.86 6.93
C VAL A 47 1.79 -7.67 7.45
N GLU A 48 1.08 -8.76 7.70
CA GLU A 48 -0.31 -8.68 8.11
C GLU A 48 -0.46 -7.95 9.45
N GLN A 49 0.41 -8.27 10.41
CA GLN A 49 0.42 -7.59 11.71
C GLN A 49 0.73 -6.11 11.57
N ALA A 50 1.71 -5.76 10.73
CA ALA A 50 2.08 -4.36 10.50
C ALA A 50 0.95 -3.58 9.82
N LEU A 51 0.26 -4.20 8.86
CA LEU A 51 -0.90 -3.60 8.21
C LEU A 51 -2.04 -3.37 9.18
N LYS A 52 -2.33 -4.34 10.04
CA LYS A 52 -3.37 -4.19 11.06
C LYS A 52 -3.03 -3.07 12.04
N ALA A 53 -1.78 -2.98 12.48
CA ALA A 53 -1.34 -1.93 13.38
C ALA A 53 -1.51 -0.54 12.73
N ALA A 54 -1.12 -0.40 11.47
CA ALA A 54 -1.29 0.85 10.73
C ALA A 54 -2.77 1.22 10.56
N ALA A 55 -3.59 0.25 10.18
CA ALA A 55 -5.01 0.47 9.96
C ALA A 55 -5.78 0.82 11.23
N ASN A 56 -5.32 0.33 12.38
CA ASN A 56 -5.97 0.57 13.68
C ASN A 56 -5.38 1.78 14.42
N ASP A 57 -4.34 2.41 13.89
CA ASP A 57 -3.75 3.60 14.49
C ASP A 57 -4.62 4.82 14.15
N PRO A 58 -5.25 5.47 15.14
CA PRO A 58 -6.13 6.61 14.87
C PRO A 58 -5.40 7.83 14.31
N SER A 59 -4.08 7.91 14.47
CA SER A 59 -3.28 9.01 13.90
C SER A 59 -3.00 8.80 12.41
N VAL A 60 -3.15 7.58 11.89
CA VAL A 60 -2.92 7.25 10.48
C VAL A 60 -4.20 7.46 9.70
N GLU A 61 -4.16 8.30 8.67
CA GLU A 61 -5.32 8.62 7.85
C GLU A 61 -5.45 7.71 6.63
N ALA A 62 -4.33 7.20 6.13
CA ALA A 62 -4.31 6.30 4.99
C ALA A 62 -3.15 5.32 5.10
N VAL A 63 -3.28 4.16 4.47
CA VAL A 63 -2.26 3.11 4.48
C VAL A 63 -1.82 2.84 3.05
N ILE A 64 -0.52 2.68 2.85
CA ILE A 64 0.04 2.20 1.58
C ILE A 64 0.63 0.82 1.81
N ALA A 65 0.31 -0.12 0.94
CA ALA A 65 0.88 -1.45 0.98
C ALA A 65 1.73 -1.70 -0.26
N GLY A 66 2.97 -2.11 -0.06
CA GLY A 66 3.89 -2.45 -1.13
C GLY A 66 4.27 -3.92 -1.08
N GLY A 67 4.10 -4.62 -2.18
CA GLY A 67 4.40 -6.04 -2.29
C GLY A 67 3.72 -6.69 -3.47
N GLY A 68 3.69 -8.02 -3.47
CA GLY A 68 2.99 -8.80 -4.47
C GLY A 68 1.49 -8.91 -4.18
N ASP A 69 0.79 -9.69 -4.99
CA ASP A 69 -0.67 -9.80 -4.91
C ASP A 69 -1.17 -10.31 -3.55
N GLY A 70 -0.43 -11.21 -2.90
CA GLY A 70 -0.79 -11.70 -1.56
C GLY A 70 -0.78 -10.60 -0.51
N THR A 71 0.25 -9.75 -0.53
CA THR A 71 0.35 -8.59 0.36
C THR A 71 -0.79 -7.61 0.11
N ILE A 72 -1.05 -7.30 -1.14
CA ILE A 72 -2.08 -6.33 -1.53
C ILE A 72 -3.47 -6.86 -1.17
N SER A 73 -3.72 -8.14 -1.38
CA SER A 73 -4.99 -8.77 -1.00
C SER A 73 -5.25 -8.68 0.50
N ALA A 74 -4.22 -8.98 1.31
CA ALA A 74 -4.32 -8.84 2.77
C ALA A 74 -4.59 -7.39 3.18
N ALA A 75 -3.88 -6.45 2.56
CA ALA A 75 -4.05 -5.02 2.81
C ALA A 75 -5.47 -4.54 2.47
N ALA A 76 -6.01 -4.99 1.35
CA ALA A 76 -7.36 -4.63 0.92
C ALA A 76 -8.41 -5.08 1.94
N GLY A 77 -8.28 -6.31 2.45
CA GLY A 77 -9.19 -6.82 3.47
C GLY A 77 -9.11 -6.03 4.77
N ILE A 78 -7.91 -5.70 5.20
CA ILE A 78 -7.67 -4.94 6.44
C ILE A 78 -8.20 -3.51 6.29
N ALA A 79 -7.90 -2.84 5.18
CA ALA A 79 -8.35 -1.48 4.92
C ALA A 79 -9.88 -1.40 4.83
N PHE A 80 -10.51 -2.39 4.20
CA PHE A 80 -11.96 -2.48 4.11
C PHE A 80 -12.60 -2.54 5.50
N LYS A 81 -12.08 -3.40 6.38
CA LYS A 81 -12.60 -3.53 7.75
C LYS A 81 -12.37 -2.28 8.59
N SER A 82 -11.27 -1.58 8.36
CA SER A 82 -10.90 -0.39 9.11
C SER A 82 -11.47 0.89 8.53
N ASN A 83 -12.10 0.82 7.36
CA ASN A 83 -12.61 1.95 6.60
C ASN A 83 -11.54 3.02 6.34
N LYS A 84 -10.31 2.60 6.06
CA LYS A 84 -9.21 3.52 5.70
C LYS A 84 -8.88 3.43 4.22
N PRO A 85 -8.53 4.56 3.61
CA PRO A 85 -8.02 4.55 2.23
C PRO A 85 -6.76 3.70 2.11
N LEU A 86 -6.65 2.98 1.01
CA LEU A 86 -5.50 2.14 0.69
C LEU A 86 -4.86 2.58 -0.62
N GLY A 87 -3.56 2.88 -0.55
CA GLY A 87 -2.71 3.03 -1.73
C GLY A 87 -1.96 1.73 -1.99
N VAL A 88 -1.78 1.40 -3.24
CA VAL A 88 -1.15 0.14 -3.66
C VAL A 88 0.14 0.41 -4.41
N LEU A 89 1.25 -0.14 -3.92
CA LEU A 89 2.53 -0.14 -4.61
C LEU A 89 2.78 -1.53 -5.21
N PRO A 90 2.59 -1.69 -6.52
CA PRO A 90 2.70 -3.01 -7.14
C PRO A 90 4.16 -3.46 -7.25
N ALA A 91 4.45 -4.64 -6.74
CA ALA A 91 5.78 -5.25 -6.79
C ALA A 91 5.74 -6.72 -7.17
N GLY A 92 4.57 -7.26 -7.48
CA GLY A 92 4.39 -8.64 -7.91
C GLY A 92 4.51 -8.81 -9.42
N THR A 93 4.39 -10.05 -9.87
CA THR A 93 4.41 -10.40 -11.30
C THR A 93 3.08 -10.07 -11.97
N MET A 94 1.98 -10.35 -11.31
CA MET A 94 0.64 -10.18 -11.89
C MET A 94 0.03 -8.82 -11.59
N ASN A 95 0.20 -8.34 -10.36
CA ASN A 95 -0.32 -7.04 -9.92
C ASN A 95 -1.82 -6.85 -10.23
N LEU A 96 -2.61 -7.87 -9.94
CA LEU A 96 -4.01 -7.92 -10.36
C LEU A 96 -4.84 -6.76 -9.83
N PHE A 97 -4.67 -6.44 -8.55
CA PHE A 97 -5.43 -5.35 -7.92
C PHE A 97 -5.01 -3.99 -8.48
N ALA A 98 -3.70 -3.78 -8.63
CA ALA A 98 -3.18 -2.53 -9.20
C ALA A 98 -3.66 -2.33 -10.64
N ARG A 99 -3.69 -3.39 -11.44
CA ARG A 99 -4.20 -3.33 -12.81
C ARG A 99 -5.69 -3.01 -12.84
N ALA A 100 -6.46 -3.59 -11.94
CA ALA A 100 -7.90 -3.32 -11.85
C ALA A 100 -8.17 -1.86 -11.49
N LEU A 101 -7.28 -1.23 -10.71
CA LEU A 101 -7.38 0.19 -10.35
C LEU A 101 -6.82 1.12 -11.42
N GLY A 102 -6.20 0.60 -12.46
CA GLY A 102 -5.51 1.42 -13.45
C GLY A 102 -4.24 2.07 -12.92
N MET A 103 -3.64 1.51 -11.86
CA MET A 103 -2.41 2.04 -11.27
C MET A 103 -1.21 1.81 -12.19
N PRO A 104 -0.28 2.79 -12.28
CA PRO A 104 1.00 2.54 -12.92
C PRO A 104 1.74 1.39 -12.22
N LEU A 105 2.36 0.50 -13.00
CA LEU A 105 3.08 -0.66 -12.46
C LEU A 105 4.53 -0.35 -12.11
N GLU A 106 5.05 0.78 -12.57
CA GLU A 106 6.38 1.25 -12.21
C GLU A 106 6.31 1.95 -10.86
N LEU A 107 7.24 1.59 -9.97
CA LEU A 107 7.19 2.00 -8.57
C LEU A 107 7.19 3.51 -8.38
N ASP A 108 8.06 4.23 -9.09
CA ASP A 108 8.16 5.69 -9.01
C ASP A 108 6.88 6.38 -9.48
N ARG A 109 6.28 5.89 -10.55
CA ARG A 109 5.02 6.41 -11.07
C ARG A 109 3.85 6.09 -10.15
N ALA A 110 3.84 4.91 -9.56
CA ALA A 110 2.81 4.52 -8.59
C ALA A 110 2.87 5.42 -7.37
N LEU A 111 4.06 5.69 -6.84
CA LEU A 111 4.26 6.61 -5.72
C LEU A 111 3.77 8.01 -6.05
N ALA A 112 4.11 8.52 -7.23
CA ALA A 112 3.68 9.85 -7.67
C ALA A 112 2.16 9.92 -7.82
N ALA A 113 1.54 8.89 -8.38
CA ALA A 113 0.10 8.83 -8.54
C ALA A 113 -0.62 8.84 -7.20
N ILE A 114 -0.12 8.08 -6.22
CA ILE A 114 -0.70 8.04 -4.87
C ILE A 114 -0.55 9.41 -4.20
N ALA A 115 0.64 10.01 -4.27
CA ALA A 115 0.91 11.30 -3.63
C ALA A 115 0.03 12.43 -4.16
N ARG A 116 -0.31 12.39 -5.45
CA ARG A 116 -1.17 13.40 -6.11
C ARG A 116 -2.62 13.01 -6.15
N GLY A 117 -2.91 11.72 -5.91
CA GLY A 117 -4.24 11.18 -6.04
C GLY A 117 -5.18 11.68 -4.97
N GLN A 118 -6.45 11.79 -5.34
CA GLN A 118 -7.52 11.97 -4.39
C GLN A 118 -7.91 10.60 -3.86
N VAL A 119 -8.42 10.58 -2.63
CA VAL A 119 -8.94 9.36 -2.05
C VAL A 119 -10.28 9.04 -2.69
N ASP A 120 -10.29 8.06 -3.58
CA ASP A 120 -11.52 7.54 -4.14
C ASP A 120 -11.95 6.32 -3.36
N ARG A 121 -13.24 6.21 -3.12
CA ARG A 121 -13.81 4.99 -2.54
C ARG A 121 -13.85 3.93 -3.61
N ILE A 122 -13.26 2.79 -3.31
CA ILE A 122 -13.29 1.62 -4.18
C ILE A 122 -14.22 0.62 -3.54
N ASP A 123 -15.23 0.19 -4.29
CA ASP A 123 -16.10 -0.89 -3.85
C ASP A 123 -15.34 -2.20 -3.94
N ILE A 124 -15.01 -2.75 -2.79
CA ILE A 124 -14.42 -4.08 -2.73
C ILE A 124 -15.57 -5.08 -2.77
N ALA A 125 -15.59 -5.90 -3.80
CA ALA A 125 -16.58 -6.96 -3.89
C ALA A 125 -16.41 -7.93 -2.73
N THR A 126 -17.51 -8.37 -2.15
CA THR A 126 -17.50 -9.36 -1.10
C THR A 126 -18.16 -10.63 -1.57
N ALA A 127 -17.57 -11.76 -1.19
CA ALA A 127 -18.16 -13.08 -1.40
C ALA A 127 -18.34 -13.72 -0.03
N ASN A 128 -19.57 -14.06 0.32
CA ASN A 128 -19.91 -14.63 1.63
C ASN A 128 -19.40 -13.79 2.82
N GLY A 129 -19.49 -12.47 2.70
CA GLY A 129 -19.05 -11.55 3.74
C GLY A 129 -17.52 -11.35 3.82
N ARG A 130 -16.75 -11.96 2.91
CA ARG A 130 -15.30 -11.80 2.88
C ARG A 130 -14.90 -10.87 1.74
N PRO A 131 -14.05 -9.85 1.99
CA PRO A 131 -13.52 -9.05 0.91
C PRO A 131 -12.57 -9.90 0.06
N PHE A 132 -12.61 -9.71 -1.25
CA PHE A 132 -11.65 -10.36 -2.15
C PHE A 132 -11.22 -9.38 -3.24
N VAL A 133 -10.03 -9.62 -3.79
CA VAL A 133 -9.47 -8.88 -4.91
C VAL A 133 -9.01 -9.85 -5.98
N HIS A 134 -9.10 -9.42 -7.21
CA HIS A 134 -8.65 -10.18 -8.38
C HIS A 134 -7.62 -9.39 -9.15
#